data_db0262716111cc2d084ada6dfd267bec
#
_entry.id   db0262716111cc2d084ada6dfd267bec
#
_cell.length_a   1.000
_cell.length_b   1.000
_cell.length_c   1.000
_cell.angle_alpha   90.00
_cell.angle_beta   90.00
_cell.angle_gamma   90.00
#
_symmetry.space_group_name_H-M   'P 1'
#
loop_
_entity.id
_entity.type
_entity.pdbx_description
1 polymer ?
#
loop_
_entity_poly.entity_id
_entity_poly.type
_entity_poly.pdbx_seq_one_letter_code
_entity_poly.pdbx_strand_id
1 'polypeptide(L)'
;MKSKLILFITGALFASLANGAPILYGEDLHQNDACQFTILTRSPEQQILHFGASDAWSMQFLGLWPEKQQEQIADWLFSTENDAQGKPKGIGLSIWRFNLGAGSEEQGDASQINPGTRTQCFLQPDGTYDWTKQAGQRKFLKLAKQRGVPYFLAFCNSAPVYYTKNGLATNTGRDGTINLKDDSYDKFGQFMANAIKGIEEHDGIHFNYISPVNEPDGHWNWTGPKQEGSPATTREQAHVARALNKALIKKKLSTQIAFNESSDYRCMLGTHETDWQRGYEINAFFSKDSTATYL
;
A
#
# COMPACT_ATOMS: atom_id res chain seq x y z
N MET A 1 -26.29 -20.61 -4.00
CA MET A 1 -26.27 -19.17 -3.75
C MET A 1 -25.56 -18.53 -4.94
N LYS A 2 -26.24 -17.66 -5.70
CA LYS A 2 -25.67 -17.02 -6.90
C LYS A 2 -24.94 -15.76 -6.45
N SER A 3 -23.61 -15.79 -6.40
CA SER A 3 -22.78 -14.60 -6.18
C SER A 3 -22.91 -13.69 -7.38
N LYS A 4 -23.46 -12.49 -7.21
CA LYS A 4 -23.44 -11.44 -8.22
C LYS A 4 -22.12 -10.69 -8.04
N LEU A 5 -21.20 -10.88 -8.98
CA LEU A 5 -20.01 -10.08 -9.12
C LEU A 5 -20.41 -8.77 -9.83
N ILE A 6 -20.29 -7.64 -9.14
CA ILE A 6 -20.43 -6.32 -9.75
C ILE A 6 -19.02 -5.77 -9.93
N LEU A 7 -18.57 -5.75 -11.18
CA LEU A 7 -17.26 -5.23 -11.56
C LEU A 7 -17.44 -3.78 -12.04
N PHE A 8 -16.91 -2.81 -11.29
CA PHE A 8 -16.72 -1.45 -11.77
C PHE A 8 -15.32 -1.34 -12.36
N ILE A 9 -15.25 -1.34 -13.68
CA ILE A 9 -14.02 -1.02 -14.40
C ILE A 9 -14.13 0.47 -14.75
N THR A 10 -13.31 1.32 -14.12
CA THR A 10 -13.01 2.62 -14.68
C THR A 10 -12.26 2.35 -15.98
N GLY A 11 -12.94 2.56 -17.09
CA GLY A 11 -12.47 2.14 -18.40
C GLY A 11 -11.16 2.81 -18.77
N ALA A 12 -10.15 2.03 -18.99
CA ALA A 12 -9.08 2.31 -19.96
C ALA A 12 -8.13 1.14 -20.20
N LEU A 13 -8.16 0.01 -19.45
CA LEU A 13 -6.99 -0.89 -19.49
C LEU A 13 -7.16 -2.31 -20.05
N PHE A 14 -8.31 -2.73 -20.54
CA PHE A 14 -8.48 -4.15 -20.98
C PHE A 14 -8.98 -4.40 -22.40
N ALA A 15 -9.10 -3.39 -23.24
CA ALA A 15 -9.56 -3.57 -24.62
C ALA A 15 -8.45 -3.98 -25.61
N SER A 16 -7.17 -4.01 -25.22
CA SER A 16 -6.09 -4.15 -26.20
C SER A 16 -5.55 -5.56 -26.41
N LEU A 17 -6.00 -6.56 -25.67
CA LEU A 17 -5.40 -7.90 -25.75
C LEU A 17 -6.03 -8.85 -26.77
N ALA A 18 -7.20 -8.51 -27.32
CA ALA A 18 -7.88 -9.42 -28.24
C ALA A 18 -7.68 -9.12 -29.75
N ASN A 19 -7.41 -7.88 -30.19
CA ASN A 19 -7.38 -7.56 -31.62
C ASN A 19 -6.42 -6.43 -32.06
N GLY A 20 -5.39 -6.08 -31.32
CA GLY A 20 -4.40 -5.10 -31.76
C GLY A 20 -4.97 -3.66 -31.96
N ALA A 21 -6.06 -3.32 -31.33
CA ALA A 21 -6.62 -1.98 -31.38
C ALA A 21 -5.78 -1.01 -30.50
N PRO A 22 -5.58 0.25 -30.94
CA PRO A 22 -4.85 1.23 -30.15
C PRO A 22 -5.55 1.53 -28.83
N ILE A 23 -4.76 1.71 -27.76
CA ILE A 23 -5.25 2.18 -26.47
C ILE A 23 -5.65 3.64 -26.65
N LEU A 24 -6.95 3.93 -26.61
CA LEU A 24 -7.46 5.29 -26.58
C LEU A 24 -7.37 5.82 -25.15
N TYR A 25 -6.60 6.86 -24.93
CA TYR A 25 -6.61 7.63 -23.69
C TYR A 25 -7.86 8.49 -23.64
N GLY A 26 -8.46 8.63 -22.45
CA GLY A 26 -9.82 9.16 -22.21
C GLY A 26 -10.20 10.54 -22.76
N GLU A 27 -9.32 11.23 -23.49
CA GLU A 27 -9.65 12.49 -24.16
C GLU A 27 -10.36 12.30 -25.52
N ASP A 28 -10.34 11.08 -26.08
CA ASP A 28 -10.93 10.76 -27.39
C ASP A 28 -12.27 10.02 -27.34
N LEU A 29 -12.81 9.80 -26.14
CA LEU A 29 -14.14 9.18 -26.00
C LEU A 29 -15.24 10.22 -26.20
N HIS A 30 -15.80 10.25 -27.37
CA HIS A 30 -17.03 11.02 -27.64
C HIS A 30 -18.18 10.46 -26.78
N GLN A 31 -19.02 11.35 -26.25
CA GLN A 31 -20.11 11.08 -25.30
C GLN A 31 -21.16 10.02 -25.78
N ASN A 32 -21.02 9.50 -26.98
CA ASN A 32 -21.94 8.52 -27.61
C ASN A 32 -21.30 7.14 -27.89
N ASP A 33 -20.05 6.91 -27.55
CA ASP A 33 -19.42 5.60 -27.75
C ASP A 33 -19.75 4.66 -26.60
N ALA A 34 -20.81 3.87 -26.76
CA ALA A 34 -21.15 2.81 -25.81
C ALA A 34 -20.16 1.65 -25.97
N CYS A 35 -19.27 1.47 -24.99
CA CYS A 35 -18.46 0.25 -24.89
C CYS A 35 -19.30 -0.89 -24.32
N GLN A 36 -19.49 -1.94 -25.11
CA GLN A 36 -20.18 -3.15 -24.66
C GLN A 36 -19.17 -4.20 -24.17
N PHE A 37 -19.30 -4.59 -22.91
CA PHE A 37 -18.51 -5.67 -22.32
C PHE A 37 -19.37 -6.92 -22.13
N THR A 38 -18.84 -8.08 -22.51
CA THR A 38 -19.48 -9.37 -22.25
C THR A 38 -18.69 -10.11 -21.19
N ILE A 39 -19.34 -10.40 -20.06
CA ILE A 39 -18.74 -11.20 -19.00
C ILE A 39 -19.13 -12.66 -19.20
N LEU A 40 -18.14 -13.51 -19.48
CA LEU A 40 -18.34 -14.95 -19.68
C LEU A 40 -18.33 -15.69 -18.34
N THR A 41 -19.46 -15.71 -17.65
CA THR A 41 -19.57 -16.34 -16.31
C THR A 41 -19.43 -17.88 -16.33
N ARG A 42 -19.45 -18.49 -17.51
CA ARG A 42 -19.33 -19.96 -17.68
C ARG A 42 -17.89 -20.43 -17.84
N SER A 43 -16.96 -19.51 -18.02
CA SER A 43 -15.53 -19.80 -18.22
C SER A 43 -14.72 -18.96 -17.26
N PRO A 44 -14.73 -19.28 -15.95
CA PRO A 44 -13.93 -18.54 -14.97
C PRO A 44 -12.44 -18.84 -15.21
N GLU A 45 -11.62 -17.79 -15.28
CA GLU A 45 -10.17 -17.90 -15.46
C GLU A 45 -9.47 -17.93 -14.10
N GLN A 46 -9.52 -16.82 -13.36
CA GLN A 46 -8.88 -16.70 -12.05
C GLN A 46 -9.84 -16.19 -11.00
N GLN A 47 -9.58 -16.53 -9.75
CA GLN A 47 -10.28 -15.95 -8.62
C GLN A 47 -9.65 -14.64 -8.20
N ILE A 48 -10.42 -13.54 -8.28
CA ILE A 48 -10.03 -12.26 -7.70
C ILE A 48 -10.32 -12.33 -6.20
N LEU A 49 -9.28 -12.16 -5.37
CA LEU A 49 -9.42 -12.26 -3.92
C LEU A 49 -10.01 -10.99 -3.31
N HIS A 50 -9.53 -9.81 -3.74
CA HIS A 50 -9.90 -8.54 -3.14
C HIS A 50 -10.02 -7.43 -4.16
N PHE A 51 -10.88 -6.45 -3.84
CA PHE A 51 -10.88 -5.11 -4.42
C PHE A 51 -10.61 -4.12 -3.30
N GLY A 52 -9.61 -3.26 -3.45
CA GLY A 52 -9.18 -2.37 -2.39
C GLY A 52 -8.73 -1.00 -2.86
N ALA A 53 -8.47 -0.16 -1.87
CA ALA A 53 -7.84 1.13 -2.06
C ALA A 53 -6.92 1.44 -0.87
N SER A 54 -6.06 2.45 -1.03
CA SER A 54 -5.16 2.93 0.00
C SER A 54 -5.72 4.18 0.69
N ASP A 55 -5.41 4.33 1.97
CA ASP A 55 -5.72 5.52 2.77
C ASP A 55 -4.80 6.72 2.48
N ALA A 56 -3.66 6.46 1.87
CA ALA A 56 -2.68 7.49 1.56
C ALA A 56 -3.14 8.35 0.38
N TRP A 57 -3.27 9.62 0.61
CA TRP A 57 -3.02 10.38 1.88
C TRP A 57 -4.29 11.04 2.39
N SER A 58 -5.40 10.84 1.66
CA SER A 58 -6.65 11.57 1.89
C SER A 58 -7.21 11.34 3.29
N MET A 59 -7.08 10.12 3.81
CA MET A 59 -7.77 9.75 5.06
C MET A 59 -7.17 10.39 6.30
N GLN A 60 -5.89 10.82 6.25
CA GLN A 60 -5.31 11.59 7.36
C GLN A 60 -6.05 12.92 7.59
N PHE A 61 -6.66 13.49 6.53
CA PHE A 61 -7.45 14.72 6.59
C PHE A 61 -8.95 14.42 6.76
N LEU A 62 -9.50 13.55 5.90
CA LEU A 62 -10.92 13.21 5.89
C LEU A 62 -11.37 12.59 7.22
N GLY A 63 -10.50 11.85 7.88
CA GLY A 63 -10.77 11.28 9.19
C GLY A 63 -10.84 12.30 10.33
N LEU A 64 -10.52 13.58 10.08
CA LEU A 64 -10.66 14.70 11.00
C LEU A 64 -11.85 15.61 10.66
N TRP A 65 -12.59 15.32 9.59
CA TRP A 65 -13.79 16.05 9.20
C TRP A 65 -14.94 15.75 10.17
N PRO A 66 -16.05 16.53 10.12
CA PRO A 66 -17.22 16.24 10.92
C PRO A 66 -17.74 14.81 10.66
N GLU A 67 -18.19 14.14 11.72
CA GLU A 67 -18.53 12.71 11.71
C GLU A 67 -19.49 12.33 10.59
N LYS A 68 -20.49 13.17 10.30
CA LYS A 68 -21.47 12.93 9.23
C LYS A 68 -20.79 12.73 7.86
N GLN A 69 -19.76 13.52 7.55
CA GLN A 69 -19.01 13.38 6.28
C GLN A 69 -18.14 12.12 6.32
N GLN A 70 -17.49 11.83 7.44
CA GLN A 70 -16.70 10.59 7.59
C GLN A 70 -17.58 9.35 7.36
N GLU A 71 -18.75 9.28 7.99
CA GLU A 71 -19.69 8.18 7.83
C GLU A 71 -20.17 8.05 6.37
N GLN A 72 -20.49 9.16 5.72
CA GLN A 72 -20.92 9.16 4.32
C GLN A 72 -19.82 8.65 3.37
N ILE A 73 -18.57 9.09 3.56
CA ILE A 73 -17.43 8.64 2.76
C ILE A 73 -17.18 7.14 3.02
N ALA A 74 -17.27 6.72 4.27
CA ALA A 74 -17.12 5.32 4.62
C ALA A 74 -18.23 4.43 4.02
N ASP A 75 -19.46 4.92 3.95
CA ASP A 75 -20.54 4.22 3.24
C ASP A 75 -20.22 4.06 1.77
N TRP A 76 -19.80 5.12 1.08
CA TRP A 76 -19.43 5.05 -0.34
C TRP A 76 -18.29 4.06 -0.62
N LEU A 77 -17.32 3.96 0.27
CA LEU A 77 -16.17 3.08 0.07
C LEU A 77 -16.44 1.63 0.49
N PHE A 78 -17.10 1.43 1.62
CA PHE A 78 -17.10 0.13 2.28
C PHE A 78 -18.45 -0.57 2.32
N SER A 79 -19.57 0.15 2.18
CA SER A 79 -20.87 -0.47 2.29
C SER A 79 -21.15 -1.46 1.15
N THR A 80 -21.63 -2.63 1.52
CA THR A 80 -22.16 -3.66 0.60
C THR A 80 -23.69 -3.68 0.60
N GLU A 81 -24.34 -2.78 1.34
CA GLU A 81 -25.78 -2.67 1.44
C GLU A 81 -26.39 -1.91 0.26
N ASN A 82 -27.68 -2.15 0.05
CA ASN A 82 -28.49 -1.37 -0.87
C ASN A 82 -29.37 -0.37 -0.10
N ASP A 83 -29.75 0.71 -0.76
CA ASP A 83 -30.75 1.66 -0.29
C ASP A 83 -32.18 1.07 -0.41
N ALA A 84 -33.18 1.84 0.01
CA ALA A 84 -34.59 1.44 -0.07
C ALA A 84 -35.09 1.22 -1.51
N GLN A 85 -34.40 1.75 -2.51
CA GLN A 85 -34.68 1.58 -3.94
C GLN A 85 -33.87 0.42 -4.55
N GLY A 86 -33.08 -0.31 -3.75
CA GLY A 86 -32.25 -1.43 -4.20
C GLY A 86 -30.94 -1.01 -4.88
N LYS A 87 -30.53 0.27 -4.79
CA LYS A 87 -29.26 0.74 -5.33
C LYS A 87 -28.12 0.56 -4.32
N PRO A 88 -26.92 0.17 -4.74
CA PRO A 88 -25.77 0.08 -3.84
C PRO A 88 -25.48 1.40 -3.13
N LYS A 89 -25.31 1.39 -1.81
CA LYS A 89 -24.89 2.53 -1.02
C LYS A 89 -23.41 2.85 -1.22
N GLY A 90 -22.59 1.86 -1.56
CA GLY A 90 -21.15 1.98 -1.74
C GLY A 90 -20.59 0.97 -2.73
N ILE A 91 -19.28 1.08 -2.97
CA ILE A 91 -18.55 0.19 -3.88
C ILE A 91 -18.11 -1.13 -3.22
N GLY A 92 -18.23 -1.26 -1.89
CA GLY A 92 -17.99 -2.50 -1.15
C GLY A 92 -16.55 -2.97 -1.21
N LEU A 93 -15.58 -2.09 -0.94
CA LEU A 93 -14.18 -2.49 -0.88
C LEU A 93 -14.00 -3.65 0.11
N SER A 94 -13.25 -4.67 -0.28
CA SER A 94 -13.02 -5.88 0.51
C SER A 94 -11.64 -5.92 1.17
N ILE A 95 -10.75 -5.01 0.85
CA ILE A 95 -9.47 -4.80 1.53
C ILE A 95 -9.17 -3.31 1.63
N TRP A 96 -8.64 -2.89 2.79
CA TRP A 96 -8.21 -1.53 3.02
C TRP A 96 -6.72 -1.47 3.33
N ARG A 97 -5.98 -0.62 2.60
CA ARG A 97 -4.53 -0.49 2.70
C ARG A 97 -4.17 0.73 3.52
N PHE A 98 -3.44 0.54 4.61
CA PHE A 98 -3.08 1.54 5.63
C PHE A 98 -1.60 1.89 5.57
N ASN A 99 -1.27 3.18 5.45
CA ASN A 99 0.10 3.66 5.42
C ASN A 99 0.68 3.83 6.84
N LEU A 100 1.72 3.08 7.17
CA LEU A 100 2.54 3.31 8.35
C LEU A 100 3.55 4.42 8.05
N GLY A 101 3.31 5.63 8.56
CA GLY A 101 4.11 6.80 8.24
C GLY A 101 5.50 6.77 8.86
N ALA A 102 6.43 7.45 8.19
CA ALA A 102 7.84 7.49 8.54
C ALA A 102 8.26 8.73 9.37
N GLY A 103 7.37 9.70 9.54
CA GLY A 103 7.63 10.89 10.35
C GLY A 103 7.97 12.15 9.57
N SER A 104 7.58 12.21 8.30
CA SER A 104 7.74 13.43 7.50
C SER A 104 6.88 14.59 8.00
N GLU A 105 5.74 14.31 8.64
CA GLU A 105 4.90 15.35 9.23
C GLU A 105 5.58 16.02 10.44
N GLU A 106 6.24 15.24 11.29
CA GLU A 106 7.01 15.76 12.42
C GLU A 106 8.20 16.62 11.99
N GLN A 107 8.74 16.36 10.80
CA GLN A 107 9.82 17.17 10.23
C GLN A 107 9.32 18.48 9.57
N GLY A 108 8.03 18.56 9.24
CA GLY A 108 7.47 19.73 8.56
C GLY A 108 8.18 20.05 7.24
N ASP A 109 8.53 21.30 7.00
CA ASP A 109 9.20 21.73 5.77
C ASP A 109 10.62 21.15 5.61
N ALA A 110 11.27 20.76 6.71
CA ALA A 110 12.57 20.08 6.67
C ALA A 110 12.48 18.70 6.02
N SER A 111 11.31 18.06 5.97
CA SER A 111 11.08 16.82 5.25
C SER A 111 11.23 16.96 3.74
N GLN A 112 11.12 18.17 3.20
CA GLN A 112 11.07 18.49 1.77
C GLN A 112 9.85 17.90 1.04
N ILE A 113 8.85 17.43 1.77
CA ILE A 113 7.62 16.81 1.23
C ILE A 113 6.48 17.82 1.31
N ASN A 114 5.56 17.78 0.34
CA ASN A 114 4.35 18.60 0.36
C ASN A 114 3.49 18.28 1.60
N PRO A 115 2.91 19.30 2.28
CA PRO A 115 2.09 19.05 3.47
C PRO A 115 0.96 18.04 3.28
N GLY A 116 0.37 17.99 2.07
CA GLY A 116 -0.71 17.05 1.74
C GLY A 116 -0.31 15.57 1.66
N THR A 117 0.99 15.26 1.65
CA THR A 117 1.52 13.90 1.52
C THR A 117 2.53 13.53 2.61
N ARG A 118 2.71 14.40 3.62
CA ARG A 118 3.46 14.09 4.84
C ARG A 118 2.67 13.11 5.70
N THR A 119 3.36 12.25 6.43
CA THR A 119 2.74 11.29 7.33
C THR A 119 3.37 11.30 8.71
N GLN A 120 2.52 11.14 9.73
CA GLN A 120 2.95 11.02 11.12
C GLN A 120 3.54 9.63 11.38
N CYS A 121 4.52 9.55 12.30
CA CYS A 121 5.08 8.27 12.76
C CYS A 121 4.63 7.95 14.18
N PHE A 122 4.24 6.71 14.45
CA PHE A 122 3.97 6.24 15.81
C PHE A 122 5.22 6.23 16.68
N LEU A 123 6.36 5.85 16.09
CA LEU A 123 7.64 5.79 16.80
C LEU A 123 8.14 7.20 17.12
N GLN A 124 8.51 7.43 18.37
CA GLN A 124 9.09 8.68 18.85
C GLN A 124 10.62 8.60 18.90
N PRO A 125 11.33 9.75 18.98
CA PRO A 125 12.81 9.78 19.06
C PRO A 125 13.41 8.97 20.22
N ASP A 126 12.67 8.84 21.32
CA ASP A 126 13.08 8.10 22.53
C ASP A 126 12.78 6.59 22.46
N GLY A 127 12.22 6.12 21.35
CA GLY A 127 11.86 4.73 21.13
C GLY A 127 10.47 4.34 21.65
N THR A 128 9.73 5.25 22.26
CA THR A 128 8.32 5.03 22.65
C THR A 128 7.37 5.14 21.46
N TYR A 129 6.11 4.78 21.66
CA TYR A 129 5.07 4.86 20.63
C TYR A 129 3.96 5.79 21.07
N ASP A 130 3.65 6.78 20.24
CA ASP A 130 2.54 7.71 20.45
C ASP A 130 1.31 7.25 19.65
N TRP A 131 0.36 6.65 20.34
CA TRP A 131 -0.89 6.14 19.75
C TRP A 131 -1.95 7.22 19.51
N THR A 132 -1.63 8.50 19.68
CA THR A 132 -2.47 9.61 19.22
C THR A 132 -2.23 9.92 17.75
N LYS A 133 -1.12 9.48 17.20
CA LYS A 133 -0.72 9.71 15.81
C LYS A 133 -1.61 8.99 14.81
N GLN A 134 -1.61 9.48 13.57
CA GLN A 134 -2.39 8.96 12.44
C GLN A 134 -3.89 8.85 12.76
N ALA A 135 -4.44 9.75 13.56
CA ALA A 135 -5.81 9.68 14.08
C ALA A 135 -6.86 9.60 12.97
N GLY A 136 -6.70 10.39 11.89
CA GLY A 136 -7.62 10.38 10.76
C GLY A 136 -7.63 9.06 9.99
N GLN A 137 -6.45 8.51 9.70
CA GLN A 137 -6.30 7.22 9.02
C GLN A 137 -6.85 6.08 9.91
N ARG A 138 -6.57 6.09 11.22
CA ARG A 138 -7.09 5.11 12.19
C ARG A 138 -8.62 5.19 12.33
N LYS A 139 -9.21 6.38 12.19
CA LYS A 139 -10.67 6.53 12.15
C LYS A 139 -11.25 5.73 10.97
N PHE A 140 -10.65 5.82 9.78
CA PHE A 140 -11.12 5.08 8.61
C PHE A 140 -10.88 3.56 8.69
N LEU A 141 -9.84 3.09 9.39
CA LEU A 141 -9.72 1.66 9.72
C LEU A 141 -10.94 1.17 10.53
N LYS A 142 -11.35 1.93 11.55
CA LYS A 142 -12.53 1.60 12.38
C LYS A 142 -13.81 1.63 11.55
N LEU A 143 -14.00 2.66 10.73
CA LEU A 143 -15.17 2.80 9.87
C LEU A 143 -15.25 1.67 8.82
N ALA A 144 -14.12 1.24 8.27
CA ALA A 144 -14.04 0.10 7.37
C ALA A 144 -14.44 -1.20 8.08
N LYS A 145 -13.88 -1.45 9.28
CA LYS A 145 -14.23 -2.61 10.10
C LYS A 145 -15.72 -2.64 10.46
N GLN A 146 -16.29 -1.52 10.87
CA GLN A 146 -17.71 -1.38 11.20
C GLN A 146 -18.62 -1.76 10.03
N ARG A 147 -18.18 -1.55 8.79
CA ARG A 147 -18.89 -1.90 7.55
C ARG A 147 -18.57 -3.29 7.01
N GLY A 148 -17.82 -4.07 7.80
CA GLY A 148 -17.53 -5.47 7.48
C GLY A 148 -16.42 -5.68 6.45
N VAL A 149 -15.52 -4.71 6.24
CA VAL A 149 -14.31 -4.92 5.43
C VAL A 149 -13.53 -6.09 6.05
N PRO A 150 -13.32 -7.19 5.32
CA PRO A 150 -12.78 -8.40 5.91
C PRO A 150 -11.25 -8.42 5.99
N TYR A 151 -10.56 -7.61 5.21
CA TYR A 151 -9.10 -7.65 5.13
C TYR A 151 -8.47 -6.27 5.27
N PHE A 152 -7.32 -6.24 5.96
CA PHE A 152 -6.50 -5.05 6.14
C PHE A 152 -5.07 -5.34 5.77
N LEU A 153 -4.44 -4.42 5.02
CA LEU A 153 -3.04 -4.46 4.63
C LEU A 153 -2.35 -3.21 5.16
N ALA A 154 -1.28 -3.38 5.95
CA ALA A 154 -0.38 -2.28 6.31
C ALA A 154 0.77 -2.19 5.30
N PHE A 155 1.30 -0.99 5.05
CA PHE A 155 2.48 -0.84 4.22
C PHE A 155 3.36 0.33 4.67
N CYS A 156 4.63 0.31 4.26
CA CYS A 156 5.58 1.38 4.52
C CYS A 156 6.10 1.96 3.21
N ASN A 157 5.97 3.29 3.04
CA ASN A 157 6.66 4.02 1.97
C ASN A 157 8.15 4.19 2.28
N SER A 158 8.49 4.39 3.55
CA SER A 158 9.85 4.55 4.04
C SER A 158 9.99 4.02 5.46
N ALA A 159 11.20 3.73 5.88
CA ALA A 159 11.50 3.51 7.29
C ALA A 159 11.35 4.81 8.09
N PRO A 160 11.03 4.75 9.41
CA PRO A 160 11.05 5.92 10.28
C PRO A 160 12.32 6.75 10.09
N VAL A 161 12.19 8.07 10.02
CA VAL A 161 13.30 9.01 9.77
C VAL A 161 14.51 8.80 10.69
N TYR A 162 14.29 8.28 11.90
CA TYR A 162 15.36 7.96 12.85
C TYR A 162 16.26 6.82 12.39
N TYR A 163 15.77 5.96 11.50
CA TYR A 163 16.47 4.79 10.97
C TYR A 163 17.04 5.02 9.57
N THR A 164 16.72 6.15 8.93
CA THR A 164 17.19 6.44 7.57
C THR A 164 18.61 6.99 7.54
N LYS A 165 19.35 6.71 6.46
CA LYS A 165 20.76 7.12 6.27
C LYS A 165 20.89 8.64 6.15
N ASN A 166 19.95 9.30 5.48
CA ASN A 166 19.96 10.75 5.29
C ASN A 166 19.11 11.52 6.32
N GLY A 167 18.45 10.83 7.25
CA GLY A 167 17.54 11.44 8.23
C GLY A 167 16.20 11.93 7.67
N LEU A 168 15.89 11.61 6.41
CA LEU A 168 14.64 11.97 5.73
C LEU A 168 13.82 10.73 5.40
N ALA A 169 12.53 10.91 5.21
CA ALA A 169 11.63 9.86 4.73
C ALA A 169 11.66 9.68 3.18
N THR A 170 12.59 10.35 2.52
CA THR A 170 12.84 10.28 1.08
C THR A 170 14.28 9.92 0.82
N ASN A 171 14.58 9.48 -0.40
CA ASN A 171 15.94 9.12 -0.80
C ASN A 171 16.74 10.31 -1.38
N THR A 172 16.34 11.53 -1.09
CA THR A 172 16.96 12.75 -1.63
C THR A 172 18.48 12.75 -1.44
N GLY A 173 19.21 13.02 -2.51
CA GLY A 173 20.67 13.10 -2.50
C GLY A 173 21.39 11.76 -2.42
N ARG A 174 20.69 10.65 -2.60
CA ARG A 174 21.23 9.29 -2.51
C ARG A 174 21.09 8.51 -3.84
N ASP A 175 21.74 7.36 -3.89
CA ASP A 175 21.71 6.40 -4.98
C ASP A 175 20.43 5.51 -4.98
N GLY A 176 20.43 4.47 -5.80
CA GLY A 176 19.33 3.50 -5.91
C GLY A 176 19.28 2.45 -4.80
N THR A 177 20.01 2.60 -3.70
CA THR A 177 20.00 1.68 -2.55
C THR A 177 19.07 2.17 -1.45
N ILE A 178 18.64 1.24 -0.59
CA ILE A 178 17.69 1.54 0.49
C ILE A 178 18.18 2.66 1.42
N ASN A 179 17.30 3.58 1.74
CA ASN A 179 17.57 4.65 2.71
C ASN A 179 17.42 4.17 4.15
N LEU A 180 18.00 3.02 4.47
CA LEU A 180 17.96 2.41 5.80
C LEU A 180 19.40 2.19 6.30
N LYS A 181 19.71 2.63 7.53
CA LYS A 181 21.01 2.39 8.16
C LYS A 181 21.28 0.90 8.26
N ASP A 182 22.54 0.49 8.10
CA ASP A 182 22.92 -0.91 8.03
C ASP A 182 22.64 -1.68 9.34
N ASP A 183 22.65 -0.98 10.49
CA ASP A 183 22.30 -1.50 11.81
C ASP A 183 20.80 -1.44 12.14
N SER A 184 19.96 -1.01 11.22
CA SER A 184 18.56 -0.68 11.49
C SER A 184 17.53 -1.63 10.84
N TYR A 185 17.94 -2.69 10.13
CA TYR A 185 17.01 -3.65 9.54
C TYR A 185 16.12 -4.34 10.59
N ASP A 186 16.72 -4.88 11.66
CA ASP A 186 15.97 -5.49 12.76
C ASP A 186 15.07 -4.46 13.47
N LYS A 187 15.53 -3.21 13.62
CA LYS A 187 14.74 -2.12 14.22
C LYS A 187 13.55 -1.77 13.35
N PHE A 188 13.70 -1.73 12.02
CA PHE A 188 12.61 -1.46 11.09
C PHE A 188 11.59 -2.60 11.07
N GLY A 189 12.04 -3.87 11.06
CA GLY A 189 11.13 -5.02 11.23
C GLY A 189 10.36 -4.96 12.55
N GLN A 190 11.02 -4.59 13.65
CA GLN A 190 10.37 -4.41 14.94
C GLN A 190 9.37 -3.25 14.95
N PHE A 191 9.70 -2.12 14.31
CA PHE A 191 8.78 -0.99 14.18
C PHE A 191 7.48 -1.42 13.51
N MET A 192 7.54 -2.08 12.35
CA MET A 192 6.37 -2.57 11.64
C MET A 192 5.52 -3.51 12.49
N ALA A 193 6.16 -4.51 13.11
CA ALA A 193 5.44 -5.46 13.96
C ALA A 193 4.86 -4.80 15.23
N ASN A 194 5.53 -3.79 15.82
CA ASN A 194 4.99 -3.02 16.93
C ASN A 194 3.79 -2.17 16.50
N ALA A 195 3.89 -1.50 15.34
CA ALA A 195 2.84 -0.62 14.86
C ALA A 195 1.54 -1.39 14.60
N ILE A 196 1.58 -2.51 13.86
CA ILE A 196 0.36 -3.30 13.59
C ILE A 196 -0.20 -3.94 14.88
N LYS A 197 0.68 -4.40 15.79
CA LYS A 197 0.24 -4.92 17.09
C LYS A 197 -0.42 -3.85 17.94
N GLY A 198 0.15 -2.66 17.99
CA GLY A 198 -0.43 -1.56 18.75
C GLY A 198 -1.76 -1.09 18.18
N ILE A 199 -1.91 -1.04 16.86
CA ILE A 199 -3.22 -0.75 16.24
C ILE A 199 -4.24 -1.85 16.57
N GLU A 200 -3.83 -3.11 16.60
CA GLU A 200 -4.71 -4.21 17.03
C GLU A 200 -5.15 -4.03 18.49
N GLU A 201 -4.23 -3.68 19.38
CA GLU A 201 -4.50 -3.48 20.81
C GLU A 201 -5.37 -2.22 21.08
N HIS A 202 -5.14 -1.12 20.36
CA HIS A 202 -5.84 0.15 20.59
C HIS A 202 -7.14 0.31 19.78
N ASP A 203 -7.19 -0.24 18.56
CA ASP A 203 -8.30 -0.04 17.62
C ASP A 203 -9.04 -1.34 17.29
N GLY A 204 -8.52 -2.49 17.74
CA GLY A 204 -9.09 -3.80 17.46
C GLY A 204 -8.95 -4.22 16.00
N ILE A 205 -8.05 -3.63 15.22
CA ILE A 205 -7.84 -3.93 13.80
C ILE A 205 -6.72 -4.95 13.66
N HIS A 206 -7.06 -6.14 13.16
CA HIS A 206 -6.07 -7.14 12.78
C HIS A 206 -5.63 -6.93 11.32
N PHE A 207 -4.33 -6.81 11.08
CA PHE A 207 -3.79 -6.74 9.73
C PHE A 207 -3.51 -8.15 9.20
N ASN A 208 -4.20 -8.51 8.12
CA ASN A 208 -3.99 -9.79 7.42
C ASN A 208 -2.65 -9.79 6.69
N TYR A 209 -2.26 -8.63 6.16
CA TYR A 209 -1.07 -8.45 5.34
C TYR A 209 -0.26 -7.24 5.80
N ILE A 210 1.05 -7.29 5.56
CA ILE A 210 1.95 -6.15 5.69
C ILE A 210 2.97 -6.14 4.55
N SER A 211 3.06 -5.02 3.83
CA SER A 211 4.06 -4.78 2.80
C SER A 211 5.18 -3.92 3.35
N PRO A 212 6.42 -4.44 3.45
CA PRO A 212 7.50 -3.75 4.10
C PRO A 212 8.18 -2.67 3.26
N VAL A 213 8.07 -2.74 1.93
CA VAL A 213 8.73 -1.82 1.00
C VAL A 213 7.81 -1.54 -0.19
N ASN A 214 7.39 -0.28 -0.31
CA ASN A 214 6.54 0.18 -1.40
C ASN A 214 7.41 0.67 -2.58
N GLU A 215 7.09 0.24 -3.79
CA GLU A 215 7.72 0.66 -5.04
C GLU A 215 9.27 0.69 -4.96
N PRO A 216 9.92 -0.43 -4.61
CA PRO A 216 11.37 -0.49 -4.38
C PRO A 216 12.18 -0.17 -5.63
N ASP A 217 11.60 -0.30 -6.79
CA ASP A 217 12.15 -0.02 -8.11
C ASP A 217 12.21 1.48 -8.44
N GLY A 218 11.48 2.33 -7.70
CA GLY A 218 11.58 3.79 -7.81
C GLY A 218 12.91 4.34 -7.25
N HIS A 219 13.39 5.46 -7.80
CA HIS A 219 14.62 6.10 -7.29
C HIS A 219 14.39 6.93 -6.02
N TRP A 220 13.22 7.55 -5.89
CA TRP A 220 12.80 8.36 -4.73
C TRP A 220 13.77 9.49 -4.33
N ASN A 221 14.69 9.88 -5.24
CA ASN A 221 15.74 10.88 -5.01
C ASN A 221 15.46 12.22 -5.71
N TRP A 222 14.18 12.49 -5.99
CA TRP A 222 13.75 13.69 -6.71
C TRP A 222 14.13 14.99 -5.99
N THR A 223 14.43 16.02 -6.75
CA THR A 223 14.44 17.38 -6.23
C THR A 223 13.00 17.80 -5.95
N GLY A 224 12.71 18.15 -4.71
CA GLY A 224 11.33 18.43 -4.26
C GLY A 224 10.45 17.19 -4.24
N PRO A 225 10.73 16.21 -3.38
CA PRO A 225 9.99 14.96 -3.28
C PRO A 225 8.51 15.20 -2.98
N LYS A 226 7.65 14.38 -3.58
CA LYS A 226 6.19 14.53 -3.48
C LYS A 226 5.61 13.74 -2.31
N GLN A 227 6.31 12.72 -1.83
CA GLN A 227 5.87 11.78 -0.80
C GLN A 227 7.06 11.07 -0.15
N GLU A 228 6.81 10.35 0.94
CA GLU A 228 7.75 9.40 1.50
C GLU A 228 8.06 8.28 0.50
N GLY A 229 9.28 7.77 0.49
CA GLY A 229 9.69 6.67 -0.38
C GLY A 229 11.17 6.32 -0.27
N SER A 230 11.49 5.06 -0.52
CA SER A 230 12.86 4.55 -0.54
C SER A 230 13.02 3.47 -1.61
N PRO A 231 14.04 3.56 -2.46
CA PRO A 231 14.40 2.43 -3.30
C PRO A 231 14.89 1.27 -2.45
N ALA A 232 14.91 0.08 -3.03
CA ALA A 232 15.61 -1.06 -2.43
C ALA A 232 16.02 -2.05 -3.52
N THR A 233 17.26 -2.51 -3.48
CA THR A 233 17.67 -3.66 -4.28
C THR A 233 16.91 -4.91 -3.82
N THR A 234 16.78 -5.91 -4.68
CA THR A 234 16.10 -7.17 -4.34
C THR A 234 16.71 -7.85 -3.11
N ARG A 235 18.03 -7.74 -2.94
CA ARG A 235 18.72 -8.24 -1.75
C ARG A 235 18.35 -7.47 -0.48
N GLU A 236 18.24 -6.16 -0.55
CA GLU A 236 17.81 -5.31 0.57
C GLU A 236 16.34 -5.56 0.93
N GLN A 237 15.48 -5.69 -0.06
CA GLN A 237 14.07 -6.08 0.13
C GLN A 237 13.98 -7.42 0.92
N ALA A 238 14.72 -8.44 0.48
CA ALA A 238 14.77 -9.73 1.18
C ALA A 238 15.29 -9.59 2.62
N HIS A 239 16.26 -8.71 2.86
CA HIS A 239 16.77 -8.46 4.22
C HIS A 239 15.68 -7.82 5.10
N VAL A 240 14.95 -6.82 4.59
CA VAL A 240 13.82 -6.21 5.32
C VAL A 240 12.74 -7.25 5.61
N ALA A 241 12.38 -8.08 4.62
CA ALA A 241 11.36 -9.13 4.78
C ALA A 241 11.75 -10.15 5.86
N ARG A 242 13.00 -10.60 5.89
CA ARG A 242 13.49 -11.51 6.94
C ARG A 242 13.48 -10.87 8.32
N ALA A 243 13.88 -9.61 8.43
CA ALA A 243 13.84 -8.87 9.70
C ALA A 243 12.40 -8.70 10.21
N LEU A 244 11.48 -8.39 9.32
CA LEU A 244 10.05 -8.31 9.63
C LEU A 244 9.49 -9.68 10.06
N ASN A 245 9.75 -10.73 9.31
CA ASN A 245 9.28 -12.09 9.64
C ASN A 245 9.73 -12.52 11.03
N LYS A 246 11.01 -12.29 11.36
CA LYS A 246 11.55 -12.53 12.71
C LYS A 246 10.79 -11.75 13.80
N ALA A 247 10.43 -10.49 13.51
CA ALA A 247 9.68 -9.66 14.46
C ALA A 247 8.22 -10.13 14.61
N LEU A 248 7.55 -10.51 13.52
CA LEU A 248 6.18 -11.06 13.53
C LEU A 248 6.12 -12.35 14.35
N ILE A 249 7.02 -13.29 14.12
CA ILE A 249 7.12 -14.55 14.87
C ILE A 249 7.33 -14.27 16.35
N LYS A 250 8.31 -13.40 16.71
CA LYS A 250 8.59 -13.03 18.10
C LYS A 250 7.37 -12.46 18.82
N LYS A 251 6.51 -11.73 18.10
CA LYS A 251 5.28 -11.11 18.63
C LYS A 251 4.06 -11.99 18.52
N LYS A 252 4.19 -13.19 17.93
CA LYS A 252 3.08 -14.13 17.68
C LYS A 252 1.95 -13.51 16.84
N LEU A 253 2.31 -12.71 15.85
CA LEU A 253 1.37 -12.13 14.89
C LEU A 253 1.18 -13.09 13.71
N SER A 254 -0.06 -13.29 13.28
CA SER A 254 -0.43 -14.13 12.13
C SER A 254 -0.42 -13.36 10.80
N THR A 255 -0.06 -12.09 10.82
CA THR A 255 0.04 -11.21 9.66
C THR A 255 1.01 -11.79 8.63
N GLN A 256 0.59 -11.89 7.37
CA GLN A 256 1.41 -12.37 6.27
C GLN A 256 2.16 -11.20 5.62
N ILE A 257 3.39 -11.45 5.19
CA ILE A 257 4.15 -10.45 4.43
C ILE A 257 3.64 -10.47 2.99
N ALA A 258 3.04 -9.34 2.56
CA ALA A 258 2.73 -9.08 1.17
C ALA A 258 4.02 -8.55 0.51
N PHE A 259 4.59 -9.34 -0.34
CA PHE A 259 5.86 -9.07 -0.98
C PHE A 259 5.60 -9.09 -2.47
N ASN A 260 5.90 -8.26 -3.14
CA ASN A 260 6.57 -7.05 -3.48
C ASN A 260 5.57 -6.04 -4.12
N GLU A 261 5.64 -4.81 -3.77
CA GLU A 261 4.79 -3.77 -4.34
C GLU A 261 5.59 -2.95 -5.37
N SER A 262 5.98 -3.59 -6.47
CA SER A 262 6.66 -2.92 -7.58
C SER A 262 5.76 -1.84 -8.19
N SER A 263 6.35 -0.73 -8.61
CA SER A 263 5.61 0.35 -9.27
C SER A 263 5.12 -0.05 -10.66
N ASP A 264 5.79 -1.03 -11.28
CA ASP A 264 5.47 -1.53 -12.61
C ASP A 264 5.71 -3.05 -12.69
N TYR A 265 4.72 -3.79 -13.20
CA TYR A 265 4.85 -5.25 -13.37
C TYR A 265 6.03 -5.66 -14.24
N ARG A 266 6.52 -4.78 -15.13
CA ARG A 266 7.71 -5.03 -15.95
C ARG A 266 8.97 -5.12 -15.09
N CYS A 267 9.05 -4.37 -14.00
CA CYS A 267 10.14 -4.50 -13.02
C CYS A 267 10.10 -5.87 -12.35
N MET A 268 8.91 -6.37 -12.02
CA MET A 268 8.75 -7.72 -11.46
C MET A 268 9.24 -8.81 -12.41
N LEU A 269 9.00 -8.65 -13.71
CA LEU A 269 9.43 -9.57 -14.77
C LEU A 269 10.86 -9.32 -15.26
N GLY A 270 11.50 -8.25 -14.83
CA GLY A 270 12.88 -7.93 -15.13
C GLY A 270 13.14 -7.24 -16.45
N THR A 271 12.13 -6.68 -17.10
CA THR A 271 12.26 -6.13 -18.45
C THR A 271 12.24 -4.61 -18.53
N HIS A 272 11.96 -3.93 -17.42
CA HIS A 272 11.87 -2.48 -17.40
C HIS A 272 13.16 -1.87 -16.88
N GLU A 273 13.81 -1.06 -17.73
CA GLU A 273 14.98 -0.27 -17.44
C GLU A 273 16.22 -0.99 -16.85
N THR A 274 17.29 -0.29 -16.80
CA THR A 274 18.65 -0.81 -16.68
C THR A 274 19.08 -1.22 -15.27
N ASP A 275 18.20 -1.10 -14.26
CA ASP A 275 18.61 -1.40 -12.90
C ASP A 275 18.17 -2.79 -12.44
N TRP A 276 18.87 -3.81 -12.92
CA TRP A 276 18.68 -5.20 -12.57
C TRP A 276 18.77 -5.48 -11.05
N GLN A 277 19.41 -4.60 -10.26
CA GLN A 277 19.50 -4.80 -8.82
C GLN A 277 18.19 -4.55 -8.09
N ARG A 278 17.24 -3.85 -8.73
CA ARG A 278 15.92 -3.51 -8.19
C ARG A 278 14.76 -4.16 -8.94
N GLY A 279 15.06 -4.86 -10.02
CA GLY A 279 14.09 -5.64 -10.81
C GLY A 279 14.28 -7.14 -10.67
N TYR A 280 13.66 -7.91 -11.58
CA TYR A 280 13.67 -9.37 -11.60
C TYR A 280 13.17 -10.02 -10.31
N GLU A 281 12.24 -9.40 -9.64
CA GLU A 281 11.84 -9.72 -8.27
C GLU A 281 11.19 -11.09 -8.17
N ILE A 282 10.38 -11.50 -9.17
CA ILE A 282 9.80 -12.85 -9.19
C ILE A 282 10.91 -13.91 -9.19
N ASN A 283 11.94 -13.74 -10.02
CA ASN A 283 13.06 -14.66 -10.04
C ASN A 283 13.89 -14.60 -8.76
N ALA A 284 14.15 -13.41 -8.24
CA ALA A 284 14.95 -13.21 -7.04
C ALA A 284 14.31 -13.82 -5.78
N PHE A 285 12.97 -13.84 -5.71
CA PHE A 285 12.27 -14.29 -4.50
C PHE A 285 11.61 -15.66 -4.64
N PHE A 286 11.20 -16.05 -5.84
CA PHE A 286 10.37 -17.25 -6.05
C PHE A 286 10.97 -18.25 -7.04
N SER A 287 12.22 -18.04 -7.50
CA SER A 287 12.91 -18.99 -8.34
C SER A 287 13.11 -20.33 -7.61
N LYS A 288 13.01 -21.43 -8.35
CA LYS A 288 13.41 -22.75 -7.86
C LYS A 288 14.93 -22.93 -7.75
N ASP A 289 15.69 -22.05 -8.37
CA ASP A 289 17.14 -22.01 -8.24
C ASP A 289 17.49 -21.38 -6.89
N SER A 290 18.00 -22.21 -5.97
CA SER A 290 18.39 -21.77 -4.63
C SER A 290 19.49 -20.69 -4.62
N THR A 291 20.25 -20.55 -5.69
CA THR A 291 21.28 -19.52 -5.83
C THR A 291 20.68 -18.15 -6.17
N ALA A 292 19.49 -18.13 -6.75
CA ALA A 292 18.76 -16.93 -7.11
C ALA A 292 17.76 -16.47 -6.03
N THR A 293 17.46 -17.33 -5.04
CA THR A 293 16.43 -17.05 -4.02
C THR A 293 17.04 -16.36 -2.81
N TYR A 294 16.53 -15.18 -2.46
CA TYR A 294 16.97 -14.39 -1.31
C TYR A 294 16.09 -14.54 -0.07
N LEU A 295 14.94 -15.21 -0.16
CA LEU A 295 13.98 -15.42 0.96
C LEU A 295 14.18 -16.76 1.66
#